data_6768d1ef30cbf4b5b37336cb24c29e0b
#
_entry.id   6768d1ef30cbf4b5b37336cb24c29e0b
#
_cell.length_a   1.000
_cell.length_b   1.000
_cell.length_c   1.000
_cell.angle_alpha   90.00
_cell.angle_beta   90.00
_cell.angle_gamma   90.00
#
_symmetry.space_group_name_H-M   'P 1'
#
loop_
_entity.id
_entity.type
_entity.pdbx_description
1 polymer ?
#
loop_
_entity_poly.entity_id
_entity_poly.type
_entity_poly.pdbx_seq_one_letter_code
_entity_poly.pdbx_strand_id
1 'polypeptide(L)'
;SPASGGTLPRLMLIGDSIRMNYQPVVEKELAGEFEVVAPEENCRFAKFALNELERWFEACGEPDIIHWNIGLWDSAVVCKEDGMFTPPEEYLHYMSRIQRELFKHTDKVIFATTTPVLPGSQNQHIEYIESLNRIIVPFMQEQGVAINDLYRLLKSRESELQSPDCIHLNPLGQQVLGKAVADAVRARYRQETRG
;
A
#
# COMPACT_ATOMS: atom_id res chain seq x y z
N SER A 1 -8.31 -19.98 -32.60
CA SER A 1 -9.51 -19.93 -31.77
C SER A 1 -9.54 -18.61 -31.01
N PRO A 2 -10.61 -17.79 -31.07
CA PRO A 2 -10.67 -16.55 -30.33
C PRO A 2 -10.74 -16.89 -28.83
N ALA A 3 -9.90 -16.22 -28.05
CA ALA A 3 -9.92 -16.30 -26.61
C ALA A 3 -11.31 -15.86 -26.11
N SER A 4 -11.89 -16.69 -25.26
CA SER A 4 -13.15 -16.41 -24.57
C SER A 4 -13.07 -15.06 -23.88
N GLY A 5 -13.96 -14.14 -24.25
CA GLY A 5 -14.04 -12.81 -23.69
C GLY A 5 -14.54 -12.83 -22.26
N GLY A 6 -13.67 -13.23 -21.32
CA GLY A 6 -13.87 -13.03 -19.89
C GLY A 6 -13.36 -11.65 -19.49
N THR A 7 -14.09 -10.95 -18.64
CA THR A 7 -13.62 -9.70 -18.01
C THR A 7 -12.37 -10.00 -17.16
N LEU A 8 -11.36 -9.09 -17.21
CA LEU A 8 -10.18 -9.19 -16.38
C LEU A 8 -10.55 -9.03 -14.89
N PRO A 9 -9.86 -9.75 -13.99
CA PRO A 9 -10.02 -9.49 -12.56
C PRO A 9 -9.57 -8.06 -12.22
N ARG A 10 -10.23 -7.47 -11.24
CA ARG A 10 -9.98 -6.09 -10.83
C ARG A 10 -9.08 -6.04 -9.61
N LEU A 11 -7.93 -5.36 -9.78
CA LEU A 11 -7.03 -4.99 -8.70
C LEU A 11 -7.35 -3.57 -8.25
N MET A 12 -7.61 -3.38 -6.97
CA MET A 12 -7.72 -2.06 -6.36
C MET A 12 -6.45 -1.74 -5.57
N LEU A 13 -5.82 -0.63 -5.91
CA LEU A 13 -4.67 -0.07 -5.18
C LEU A 13 -5.16 1.02 -4.23
N ILE A 14 -4.86 0.89 -2.93
CA ILE A 14 -5.14 1.91 -1.93
C ILE A 14 -3.81 2.33 -1.32
N GLY A 15 -3.52 3.62 -1.28
CA GLY A 15 -2.27 4.11 -0.72
C GLY A 15 -2.04 5.59 -0.90
N ASP A 16 -0.95 6.04 -0.33
CA ASP A 16 -0.49 7.42 -0.36
C ASP A 16 0.30 7.77 -1.63
N SER A 17 1.16 8.79 -1.54
CA SER A 17 1.99 9.23 -2.67
C SER A 17 2.99 8.15 -3.15
N ILE A 18 3.36 7.21 -2.32
CA ILE A 18 4.21 6.08 -2.74
C ILE A 18 3.40 5.17 -3.68
N ARG A 19 2.15 4.86 -3.36
CA ARG A 19 1.24 4.16 -4.28
C ARG A 19 1.11 4.92 -5.59
N MET A 20 0.92 6.23 -5.54
CA MET A 20 0.81 7.07 -6.73
C MET A 20 2.09 7.03 -7.57
N ASN A 21 3.25 6.91 -6.94
CA ASN A 21 4.53 6.77 -7.63
C ASN A 21 4.67 5.44 -8.39
N TYR A 22 4.29 4.31 -7.77
CA TYR A 22 4.46 3.01 -8.43
C TYR A 22 3.26 2.60 -9.31
N GLN A 23 2.10 3.24 -9.15
CA GLN A 23 0.88 2.85 -9.86
C GLN A 23 1.02 2.77 -11.39
N PRO A 24 1.63 3.75 -12.10
CA PRO A 24 1.79 3.65 -13.55
C PRO A 24 2.58 2.41 -13.99
N VAL A 25 3.58 2.00 -13.20
CA VAL A 25 4.35 0.80 -13.49
C VAL A 25 3.51 -0.45 -13.25
N VAL A 26 2.72 -0.49 -12.17
CA VAL A 26 1.81 -1.62 -11.90
C VAL A 26 0.79 -1.77 -13.04
N GLU A 27 0.21 -0.68 -13.49
CA GLU A 27 -0.75 -0.68 -14.62
C GLU A 27 -0.11 -1.26 -15.89
N LYS A 28 1.11 -0.87 -16.19
CA LYS A 28 1.86 -1.37 -17.34
C LYS A 28 2.23 -2.86 -17.20
N GLU A 29 2.73 -3.25 -16.04
CA GLU A 29 3.13 -4.63 -15.75
C GLU A 29 1.95 -5.61 -15.82
N LEU A 30 0.79 -5.19 -15.35
CA LEU A 30 -0.41 -6.02 -15.26
C LEU A 30 -1.38 -5.84 -16.45
N ALA A 31 -1.00 -5.07 -17.45
CA ALA A 31 -1.83 -4.83 -18.64
C ALA A 31 -2.20 -6.16 -19.31
N GLY A 32 -3.50 -6.36 -19.55
CA GLY A 32 -4.03 -7.61 -20.11
C GLY A 32 -4.21 -8.75 -19.09
N GLU A 33 -3.74 -8.59 -17.86
CA GLU A 33 -3.93 -9.57 -16.78
C GLU A 33 -4.94 -9.08 -15.73
N PHE A 34 -4.90 -7.80 -15.40
CA PHE A 34 -5.78 -7.16 -14.41
C PHE A 34 -6.29 -5.81 -14.91
N GLU A 35 -7.51 -5.47 -14.53
CA GLU A 35 -7.98 -4.10 -14.55
C GLU A 35 -7.52 -3.42 -13.25
N VAL A 36 -6.64 -2.44 -13.36
CA VAL A 36 -6.10 -1.73 -12.20
C VAL A 36 -6.91 -0.48 -11.94
N VAL A 37 -7.49 -0.37 -10.76
CA VAL A 37 -8.25 0.78 -10.29
C VAL A 37 -7.66 1.32 -8.98
N ALA A 38 -7.83 2.59 -8.74
CA ALA A 38 -7.36 3.25 -7.53
C ALA A 38 -8.14 4.54 -7.30
N PRO A 39 -8.24 5.03 -6.05
CA PRO A 39 -8.70 6.40 -5.82
C PRO A 39 -7.83 7.40 -6.59
N GLU A 40 -8.45 8.42 -7.17
CA GLU A 40 -7.72 9.49 -7.88
C GLU A 40 -6.85 10.29 -6.92
N GLU A 41 -7.30 10.45 -5.69
CA GLU A 41 -6.61 11.21 -4.65
C GLU A 41 -5.60 10.37 -3.86
N ASN A 42 -4.69 11.08 -3.19
CA ASN A 42 -3.83 10.51 -2.18
C ASN A 42 -4.68 9.98 -1.01
N CYS A 43 -4.47 8.73 -0.59
CA CYS A 43 -5.24 8.13 0.50
C CYS A 43 -4.78 8.59 1.89
N ARG A 44 -3.69 9.33 1.97
CA ARG A 44 -3.20 10.06 3.15
C ARG A 44 -3.00 9.18 4.39
N PHE A 45 -3.58 9.56 5.51
CA PHE A 45 -3.45 8.89 6.80
C PHE A 45 -4.63 7.94 7.08
N ALA A 46 -4.46 7.05 8.04
CA ALA A 46 -5.40 5.96 8.28
C ALA A 46 -6.84 6.42 8.55
N LYS A 47 -7.03 7.41 9.42
CA LYS A 47 -8.38 7.91 9.74
C LYS A 47 -9.07 8.53 8.53
N PHE A 48 -8.34 9.27 7.70
CA PHE A 48 -8.86 9.82 6.45
C PHE A 48 -9.28 8.70 5.49
N ALA A 49 -8.42 7.70 5.30
CA ALA A 49 -8.71 6.57 4.43
C ALA A 49 -9.97 5.81 4.89
N LEU A 50 -10.12 5.59 6.18
CA LEU A 50 -11.33 4.97 6.74
C LEU A 50 -12.59 5.78 6.40
N ASN A 51 -12.51 7.10 6.54
CA ASN A 51 -13.64 7.98 6.23
C ASN A 51 -14.05 7.95 4.75
N GLU A 52 -13.08 7.80 3.85
CA GLU A 52 -13.29 7.87 2.40
C GLU A 52 -13.54 6.49 1.75
N LEU A 53 -13.36 5.43 2.48
CA LEU A 53 -13.26 4.07 1.94
C LEU A 53 -14.50 3.66 1.13
N GLU A 54 -15.70 3.91 1.64
CA GLU A 54 -16.94 3.58 0.96
C GLU A 54 -17.08 4.33 -0.37
N ARG A 55 -16.75 5.62 -0.36
CA ARG A 55 -16.75 6.45 -1.58
C ARG A 55 -15.76 5.92 -2.63
N TRP A 56 -14.61 5.43 -2.19
CA TRP A 56 -13.63 4.84 -3.10
C TRP A 56 -14.11 3.53 -3.71
N PHE A 57 -14.77 2.68 -2.94
CA PHE A 57 -15.37 1.45 -3.50
C PHE A 57 -16.49 1.76 -4.51
N GLU A 58 -17.32 2.76 -4.24
CA GLU A 58 -18.35 3.21 -5.18
C GLU A 58 -17.72 3.71 -6.49
N ALA A 59 -16.66 4.50 -6.42
CA ALA A 59 -15.98 5.05 -7.59
C ALA A 59 -15.19 4.01 -8.38
N CYS A 60 -14.49 3.10 -7.70
CA CYS A 60 -13.62 2.11 -8.33
C CYS A 60 -14.34 0.82 -8.76
N GLY A 61 -15.50 0.54 -8.17
CA GLY A 61 -16.20 -0.73 -8.37
C GLY A 61 -15.62 -1.85 -7.51
N GLU A 62 -16.26 -3.01 -7.56
CA GLU A 62 -15.95 -4.15 -6.69
C GLU A 62 -14.63 -4.80 -7.07
N PRO A 63 -13.64 -4.90 -6.16
CA PRO A 63 -12.37 -5.52 -6.46
C PRO A 63 -12.38 -7.04 -6.29
N ASP A 64 -11.55 -7.72 -7.07
CA ASP A 64 -11.24 -9.14 -6.88
C ASP A 64 -10.02 -9.34 -5.97
N ILE A 65 -9.12 -8.35 -5.95
CA ILE A 65 -7.93 -8.34 -5.11
C ILE A 65 -7.58 -6.89 -4.74
N ILE A 66 -7.10 -6.69 -3.53
CA ILE A 66 -6.70 -5.39 -3.00
C ILE A 66 -5.23 -5.43 -2.56
N HIS A 67 -4.47 -4.43 -2.98
CA HIS A 67 -3.13 -4.14 -2.46
C HIS A 67 -3.14 -2.75 -1.85
N TRP A 68 -2.73 -2.61 -0.57
CA TRP A 68 -2.80 -1.32 0.12
C TRP A 68 -1.61 -1.02 1.02
N ASN A 69 -1.30 0.25 1.14
CA ASN A 69 -0.27 0.77 2.02
C ASN A 69 -0.71 2.12 2.60
N ILE A 70 -0.68 2.26 3.90
CA ILE A 70 -0.94 3.50 4.63
C ILE A 70 -0.04 3.51 5.86
N GLY A 71 0.65 4.62 6.11
CA GLY A 71 1.51 4.75 7.27
C GLY A 71 2.49 5.93 7.20
N LEU A 72 2.88 6.35 6.01
CA LEU A 72 3.87 7.42 5.85
C LEU A 72 3.36 8.76 6.41
N TRP A 73 2.09 9.08 6.20
CA TRP A 73 1.46 10.26 6.80
C TRP A 73 1.26 10.12 8.30
N ASP A 74 0.88 8.92 8.75
CA ASP A 74 0.66 8.63 10.16
C ASP A 74 1.95 8.75 10.98
N SER A 75 3.09 8.38 10.40
CA SER A 75 4.41 8.47 11.04
C SER A 75 5.04 9.87 10.98
N ALA A 76 4.47 10.80 10.21
CA ALA A 76 5.01 12.13 10.05
C ALA A 76 4.88 12.98 11.32
N VAL A 77 5.81 13.90 11.52
CA VAL A 77 5.75 14.92 12.56
C VAL A 77 5.16 16.19 11.95
N VAL A 78 3.91 16.49 12.26
CA VAL A 78 3.20 17.65 11.73
C VAL A 78 3.47 18.89 12.58
N CYS A 79 3.41 18.73 13.89
CA CYS A 79 3.75 19.79 14.84
C CYS A 79 5.08 19.46 15.50
N LYS A 80 6.02 20.39 15.41
CA LYS A 80 7.34 20.22 16.01
C LYS A 80 7.22 19.85 17.50
N GLU A 81 7.96 18.84 17.92
CA GLU A 81 8.00 18.33 19.32
C GLU A 81 6.72 17.60 19.79
N ASP A 82 5.73 17.42 18.93
CA ASP A 82 4.51 16.68 19.28
C ASP A 82 4.61 15.14 19.08
N GLY A 83 5.63 14.69 18.37
CA GLY A 83 5.77 13.29 18.00
C GLY A 83 5.05 12.96 16.69
N MET A 84 4.83 11.66 16.43
CA MET A 84 4.18 11.25 15.19
C MET A 84 2.69 11.63 15.17
N PHE A 85 2.19 11.93 13.98
CA PHE A 85 0.82 12.39 13.75
C PHE A 85 -0.24 11.41 14.29
N THR A 86 -0.08 10.13 14.02
CA THR A 86 -0.96 9.09 14.53
C THR A 86 -0.17 8.17 15.45
N PRO A 87 -0.42 8.20 16.76
CA PRO A 87 0.23 7.25 17.68
C PRO A 87 0.00 5.79 17.29
N PRO A 88 0.93 4.87 17.60
CA PRO A 88 0.83 3.47 17.18
C PRO A 88 -0.49 2.78 17.52
N GLU A 89 -1.05 3.04 18.70
CA GLU A 89 -2.33 2.46 19.14
C GLU A 89 -3.51 2.93 18.30
N GLU A 90 -3.56 4.23 17.97
CA GLU A 90 -4.59 4.79 17.09
C GLU A 90 -4.41 4.28 15.66
N TYR A 91 -3.17 4.21 15.19
CA TYR A 91 -2.87 3.65 13.87
C TYR A 91 -3.39 2.22 13.76
N LEU A 92 -3.07 1.36 14.71
CA LEU A 92 -3.57 -0.01 14.74
C LEU A 92 -5.10 -0.06 14.77
N HIS A 93 -5.72 0.80 15.56
CA HIS A 93 -7.19 0.89 15.67
C HIS A 93 -7.84 1.20 14.31
N TYR A 94 -7.36 2.23 13.61
CA TYR A 94 -7.92 2.60 12.31
C TYR A 94 -7.60 1.59 11.22
N MET A 95 -6.37 1.07 11.20
CA MET A 95 -5.95 0.07 10.22
C MET A 95 -6.74 -1.24 10.37
N SER A 96 -7.03 -1.65 11.60
CA SER A 96 -7.86 -2.83 11.86
C SER A 96 -9.30 -2.66 11.35
N ARG A 97 -9.85 -1.47 11.49
CA ARG A 97 -11.19 -1.14 10.97
C ARG A 97 -11.20 -1.14 9.45
N ILE A 98 -10.20 -0.53 8.82
CA ILE A 98 -10.05 -0.57 7.36
C ILE A 98 -9.98 -2.02 6.88
N GLN A 99 -9.08 -2.82 7.45
CA GLN A 99 -8.90 -4.21 7.02
C GLN A 99 -10.19 -5.02 7.13
N ARG A 100 -10.99 -4.80 8.17
CA ARG A 100 -12.29 -5.44 8.33
C ARG A 100 -13.25 -5.05 7.20
N GLU A 101 -13.26 -3.79 6.79
CA GLU A 101 -14.07 -3.33 5.66
C GLU A 101 -13.58 -3.93 4.33
N LEU A 102 -12.26 -4.02 4.11
CA LEU A 102 -11.69 -4.63 2.90
C LEU A 102 -12.13 -6.09 2.75
N PHE A 103 -12.15 -6.85 3.83
CA PHE A 103 -12.58 -8.25 3.81
C PHE A 103 -14.06 -8.46 3.45
N LYS A 104 -14.89 -7.42 3.53
CA LYS A 104 -16.28 -7.50 3.04
C LYS A 104 -16.35 -7.54 1.52
N HIS A 105 -15.30 -7.12 0.83
CA HIS A 105 -15.24 -7.04 -0.64
C HIS A 105 -14.46 -8.20 -1.26
N THR A 106 -13.36 -8.60 -0.64
CA THR A 106 -12.55 -9.74 -1.09
C THR A 106 -11.69 -10.27 0.07
N ASP A 107 -11.41 -11.56 0.04
CA ASP A 107 -10.45 -12.19 0.96
C ASP A 107 -8.99 -12.10 0.45
N LYS A 108 -8.81 -11.69 -0.80
CA LYS A 108 -7.49 -11.52 -1.42
C LYS A 108 -6.96 -10.12 -1.16
N VAL A 109 -6.32 -9.95 0.00
CA VAL A 109 -5.78 -8.68 0.44
C VAL A 109 -4.28 -8.81 0.69
N ILE A 110 -3.52 -7.84 0.17
CA ILE A 110 -2.09 -7.68 0.39
C ILE A 110 -1.86 -6.34 1.08
N PHE A 111 -1.11 -6.35 2.17
CA PHE A 111 -0.65 -5.14 2.83
C PHE A 111 0.84 -4.93 2.54
N ALA A 112 1.20 -3.74 2.06
CA ALA A 112 2.58 -3.36 1.86
C ALA A 112 3.08 -2.53 3.04
N THR A 113 4.26 -2.87 3.56
CA THR A 113 4.89 -2.14 4.66
C THR A 113 5.21 -0.70 4.25
N THR A 114 5.12 0.22 5.20
CA THR A 114 5.46 1.63 4.96
C THR A 114 6.95 1.73 4.62
N THR A 115 7.25 2.47 3.56
CA THR A 115 8.61 2.59 3.02
C THR A 115 9.51 3.46 3.88
N PRO A 116 10.83 3.18 3.89
CA PRO A 116 11.79 3.99 4.65
C PRO A 116 12.00 5.36 4.02
N VAL A 117 12.58 6.26 4.80
CA VAL A 117 13.03 7.59 4.37
C VAL A 117 14.53 7.72 4.62
N LEU A 118 15.20 8.51 3.76
CA LEU A 118 16.59 8.85 3.95
C LEU A 118 16.77 9.95 5.01
N PRO A 119 17.94 10.03 5.67
CA PRO A 119 18.27 11.18 6.50
C PRO A 119 18.16 12.48 5.70
N GLY A 120 17.55 13.49 6.30
CA GLY A 120 17.32 14.79 5.64
C GLY A 120 15.88 15.06 5.22
N SER A 121 14.99 14.07 5.33
CA SER A 121 13.56 14.34 5.21
C SER A 121 13.10 15.26 6.35
N GLN A 122 12.27 16.26 6.03
CA GLN A 122 11.94 17.31 7.00
C GLN A 122 11.02 16.83 8.13
N ASN A 123 9.99 16.06 7.78
CA ASN A 123 8.92 15.69 8.73
C ASN A 123 8.82 14.18 8.95
N GLN A 124 9.73 13.41 8.36
CA GLN A 124 9.69 11.96 8.45
C GLN A 124 10.87 11.44 9.27
N HIS A 125 10.60 10.47 10.13
CA HIS A 125 11.59 9.82 10.97
C HIS A 125 11.50 8.31 10.80
N ILE A 126 12.62 7.68 10.44
CA ILE A 126 12.65 6.25 10.15
C ILE A 126 12.23 5.39 11.36
N GLU A 127 12.59 5.80 12.57
CA GLU A 127 12.21 5.11 13.79
C GLU A 127 10.69 5.09 14.02
N TYR A 128 9.97 6.12 13.58
CA TYR A 128 8.51 6.14 13.65
C TYR A 128 7.89 5.22 12.60
N ILE A 129 8.43 5.20 11.39
CA ILE A 129 8.01 4.28 10.35
C ILE A 129 8.20 2.84 10.80
N GLU A 130 9.37 2.52 11.34
CA GLU A 130 9.67 1.19 11.85
C GLU A 130 8.75 0.79 13.01
N SER A 131 8.40 1.72 13.89
CA SER A 131 7.50 1.45 15.01
C SER A 131 6.09 1.09 14.52
N LEU A 132 5.58 1.76 13.49
CA LEU A 132 4.30 1.42 12.88
C LEU A 132 4.34 0.07 12.16
N ASN A 133 5.38 -0.19 11.38
CA ASN A 133 5.55 -1.49 10.72
C ASN A 133 5.64 -2.64 11.74
N ARG A 134 6.32 -2.44 12.84
CA ARG A 134 6.47 -3.44 13.90
C ARG A 134 5.13 -3.84 14.54
N ILE A 135 4.19 -2.92 14.65
CA ILE A 135 2.89 -3.21 15.25
C ILE A 135 1.89 -3.75 14.21
N ILE A 136 1.95 -3.26 12.97
CA ILE A 136 0.93 -3.59 11.98
C ILE A 136 1.18 -4.92 11.28
N VAL A 137 2.43 -5.31 11.04
CA VAL A 137 2.74 -6.55 10.31
C VAL A 137 2.23 -7.79 11.04
N PRO A 138 2.49 -7.99 12.34
CA PRO A 138 1.95 -9.15 13.05
C PRO A 138 0.42 -9.17 13.04
N PHE A 139 -0.22 -8.02 13.21
CA PHE A 139 -1.67 -7.92 13.14
C PHE A 139 -2.20 -8.38 11.77
N MET A 140 -1.63 -7.89 10.68
CA MET A 140 -2.06 -8.27 9.33
C MET A 140 -1.86 -9.77 9.06
N GLN A 141 -0.74 -10.33 9.51
CA GLN A 141 -0.44 -11.76 9.37
C GLN A 141 -1.47 -12.61 10.13
N GLU A 142 -1.85 -12.22 11.34
CA GLU A 142 -2.89 -12.90 12.13
C GLU A 142 -4.25 -12.87 11.45
N GLN A 143 -4.53 -11.82 10.68
CA GLN A 143 -5.76 -11.69 9.89
C GLN A 143 -5.72 -12.51 8.57
N GLY A 144 -4.61 -13.14 8.24
CA GLY A 144 -4.46 -13.86 6.97
C GLY A 144 -4.16 -12.95 5.78
N VAL A 145 -3.75 -11.71 6.02
CA VAL A 145 -3.35 -10.76 4.98
C VAL A 145 -1.91 -11.04 4.55
N ALA A 146 -1.68 -11.14 3.25
CA ALA A 146 -0.34 -11.30 2.70
C ALA A 146 0.48 -10.01 2.89
N ILE A 147 1.75 -10.14 3.21
CA ILE A 147 2.65 -9.00 3.40
C ILE A 147 3.55 -8.84 2.17
N ASN A 148 3.54 -7.62 1.61
CA ASN A 148 4.51 -7.18 0.62
C ASN A 148 5.50 -6.23 1.31
N ASP A 149 6.69 -6.73 1.61
CA ASP A 149 7.67 -5.96 2.40
C ASP A 149 8.43 -4.94 1.55
N LEU A 150 7.73 -3.89 1.13
CA LEU A 150 8.32 -2.79 0.37
C LEU A 150 9.33 -1.98 1.19
N TYR A 151 9.17 -1.95 2.52
CA TYR A 151 10.16 -1.34 3.40
C TYR A 151 11.53 -1.99 3.19
N ARG A 152 11.59 -3.31 3.33
CA ARG A 152 12.84 -4.06 3.17
C ARG A 152 13.46 -3.91 1.78
N LEU A 153 12.61 -3.97 0.76
CA LEU A 153 13.07 -3.84 -0.63
C LEU A 153 13.72 -2.48 -0.87
N LEU A 154 13.04 -1.40 -0.47
CA LEU A 154 13.56 -0.05 -0.65
C LEU A 154 14.78 0.21 0.24
N LYS A 155 14.75 -0.26 1.49
CA LYS A 155 15.84 -0.07 2.45
C LYS A 155 17.16 -0.66 1.98
N SER A 156 17.11 -1.78 1.27
CA SER A 156 18.31 -2.44 0.72
C SER A 156 19.03 -1.61 -0.35
N ARG A 157 18.32 -0.67 -0.99
CA ARG A 157 18.83 0.14 -2.12
C ARG A 157 18.36 1.60 -2.04
N GLU A 158 18.13 2.12 -0.84
CA GLU A 158 17.46 3.42 -0.66
C GLU A 158 18.13 4.60 -1.38
N SER A 159 19.45 4.68 -1.33
CA SER A 159 20.21 5.75 -2.04
C SER A 159 20.10 5.69 -3.55
N GLU A 160 19.84 4.51 -4.10
CA GLU A 160 19.69 4.26 -5.52
C GLU A 160 18.26 4.49 -6.02
N LEU A 161 17.26 4.22 -5.18
CA LEU A 161 15.85 4.16 -5.56
C LEU A 161 15.02 5.37 -5.14
N GLN A 162 15.52 6.20 -4.22
CA GLN A 162 14.78 7.36 -3.73
C GLN A 162 15.17 8.66 -4.44
N SER A 163 14.21 9.57 -4.53
CA SER A 163 14.39 10.89 -5.11
C SER A 163 15.12 11.84 -4.14
N PRO A 164 15.57 13.03 -4.60
CA PRO A 164 16.29 13.99 -3.75
C PRO A 164 15.51 14.49 -2.53
N ASP A 165 14.19 14.34 -2.49
CA ASP A 165 13.38 14.71 -1.33
C ASP A 165 13.51 13.72 -0.16
N CYS A 166 14.25 12.63 -0.34
CA CYS A 166 14.51 11.60 0.67
C CYS A 166 13.29 10.75 1.07
N ILE A 167 12.18 10.89 0.38
CA ILE A 167 10.90 10.24 0.70
C ILE A 167 10.38 9.42 -0.49
N HIS A 168 10.20 10.09 -1.64
CA HIS A 168 9.56 9.52 -2.81
C HIS A 168 10.53 8.69 -3.66
N LEU A 169 9.97 7.94 -4.60
CA LEU A 169 10.72 7.08 -5.49
C LEU A 169 11.21 7.85 -6.71
N ASN A 170 12.47 7.65 -7.09
CA ASN A 170 12.96 8.07 -8.39
C ASN A 170 12.43 7.12 -9.49
N PRO A 171 12.66 7.38 -10.79
CA PRO A 171 12.16 6.51 -11.86
C PRO A 171 12.56 5.04 -11.72
N LEU A 172 13.78 4.75 -11.28
CA LEU A 172 14.23 3.37 -11.03
C LEU A 172 13.48 2.75 -9.85
N GLY A 173 13.29 3.51 -8.77
CA GLY A 173 12.51 3.09 -7.61
C GLY A 173 11.06 2.77 -7.96
N GLN A 174 10.45 3.57 -8.82
CA GLN A 174 9.10 3.32 -9.33
C GLN A 174 9.03 1.98 -10.08
N GLN A 175 10.03 1.68 -10.93
CA GLN A 175 10.11 0.42 -11.65
C GLN A 175 10.28 -0.77 -10.70
N VAL A 176 11.20 -0.67 -9.75
CA VAL A 176 11.51 -1.75 -8.81
C VAL A 176 10.32 -2.05 -7.90
N LEU A 177 9.74 -1.03 -7.28
CA LEU A 177 8.59 -1.23 -6.39
C LEU A 177 7.32 -1.60 -7.16
N GLY A 178 7.07 -0.97 -8.30
CA GLY A 178 5.92 -1.31 -9.14
C GLY A 178 5.93 -2.75 -9.60
N LYS A 179 7.10 -3.27 -9.99
CA LYS A 179 7.27 -4.68 -10.34
C LYS A 179 7.02 -5.60 -9.13
N ALA A 180 7.55 -5.23 -7.96
CA ALA A 180 7.33 -6.01 -6.74
C ALA A 180 5.83 -6.07 -6.37
N VAL A 181 5.11 -4.97 -6.53
CA VAL A 181 3.65 -4.95 -6.33
C VAL A 181 2.95 -5.87 -7.32
N ALA A 182 3.28 -5.79 -8.61
CA ALA A 182 2.69 -6.65 -9.64
C ALA A 182 2.95 -8.13 -9.36
N ASP A 183 4.16 -8.49 -8.97
CA ASP A 183 4.53 -9.87 -8.65
C ASP A 183 3.78 -10.38 -7.42
N ALA A 184 3.63 -9.55 -6.38
CA ALA A 184 2.85 -9.87 -5.18
C ALA A 184 1.37 -10.11 -5.50
N VAL A 185 0.80 -9.27 -6.38
CA VAL A 185 -0.59 -9.42 -6.84
C VAL A 185 -0.77 -10.72 -7.60
N ARG A 186 0.11 -11.04 -8.54
CA ARG A 186 0.06 -12.31 -9.28
C ARG A 186 0.15 -13.51 -8.34
N ALA A 187 1.07 -13.48 -7.40
CA ALA A 187 1.26 -14.56 -6.44
C ALA A 187 0.03 -14.75 -5.55
N ARG A 188 -0.52 -13.68 -5.00
CA ARG A 188 -1.70 -13.76 -4.12
C ARG A 188 -2.96 -14.18 -4.88
N TYR A 189 -3.14 -13.72 -6.10
CA TYR A 189 -4.32 -14.06 -6.90
C TYR A 189 -4.37 -15.54 -7.27
N ARG A 190 -3.21 -16.17 -7.49
CA ARG A 190 -3.09 -17.60 -7.82
C ARG A 190 -3.26 -18.52 -6.61
N GLN A 191 -3.07 -18.02 -5.39
CA GLN A 191 -3.29 -18.82 -4.20
C GLN A 191 -4.78 -19.10 -4.03
N GLU A 192 -5.14 -20.39 -3.99
CA GLU A 192 -6.48 -20.79 -3.57
C GLU A 192 -6.65 -20.42 -2.10
N THR A 193 -7.85 -19.88 -1.76
CA THR A 193 -8.22 -19.66 -0.38
C THR A 193 -8.27 -21.05 0.26
N ARG A 194 -7.37 -21.34 1.20
CA ARG A 194 -7.48 -22.57 1.99
C ARG A 194 -8.77 -22.42 2.80
N GLY A 195 -9.76 -23.23 2.43
CA GLY A 195 -11.03 -23.34 3.12
C GLY A 195 -10.89 -23.81 4.57
#